data_4161d399e1ae4efcdf8a34d5222689d3
#
_entry.id   4161d399e1ae4efcdf8a34d5222689d3
#
_cell.length_a   1.000
_cell.length_b   1.000
_cell.length_c   1.000
_cell.angle_alpha   90.00
_cell.angle_beta   90.00
_cell.angle_gamma   90.00
#
_symmetry.space_group_name_H-M   'P 1'
#
loop_
_entity.id
_entity.type
_entity.pdbx_description
1 polymer ?
#
loop_
_entity_poly.entity_id
_entity_poly.type
_entity_poly.pdbx_seq_one_letter_code
_entity_poly.pdbx_strand_id
1 'polypeptide(L)'
;MFLYRTSGFYSLIWLSALLLFLALIGIFFLRVNEKPTDSSAITENHKKFAWSNYFEKEALPISLIAFLIGISYSSILSFMDAYALNIHLSEAASFFFLVYAITVLLSRPITGRIFDGFGDNFVMYPTYLFFALGLLLIGLAQSGWMLLIAAIFIGLGYGSFSPFGQAIAIRNSEAHRLGVTTSTFFGFMDMGVGFGPFILGMFMPLLGYRNLYFASAILALLIAVIYHFVHGRHVKTENLFTDRLSVNKKAVNLLTAFLFTNIFIISN
;
A
#
# COMPACT_ATOMS: atom_id res chain seq x y z
N MET A 1 -11.78 -20.44 -1.83
CA MET A 1 -11.66 -21.93 -1.88
C MET A 1 -12.68 -22.66 -1.03
N PHE A 2 -13.00 -22.23 0.20
CA PHE A 2 -14.02 -22.86 1.04
C PHE A 2 -15.42 -22.87 0.39
N LEU A 3 -15.90 -21.74 -0.14
CA LEU A 3 -17.18 -21.61 -0.84
C LEU A 3 -17.23 -22.42 -2.16
N TYR A 4 -16.10 -22.55 -2.85
CA TYR A 4 -16.01 -23.35 -4.06
C TYR A 4 -16.22 -24.84 -3.78
N ARG A 5 -15.71 -25.33 -2.66
CA ARG A 5 -15.79 -26.74 -2.25
C ARG A 5 -17.19 -27.14 -1.76
N THR A 6 -17.96 -26.20 -1.18
CA THR A 6 -19.30 -26.48 -0.60
C THR A 6 -20.45 -26.16 -1.54
N SER A 7 -20.32 -25.18 -2.42
CA SER A 7 -21.48 -24.63 -3.18
C SER A 7 -21.23 -24.47 -4.69
N GLY A 8 -20.02 -24.84 -5.17
CA GLY A 8 -19.66 -24.77 -6.59
C GLY A 8 -19.35 -23.36 -7.10
N PHE A 9 -18.87 -23.27 -8.34
CA PHE A 9 -18.43 -22.02 -8.99
C PHE A 9 -19.55 -20.96 -9.11
N TYR A 10 -20.78 -21.40 -9.30
CA TYR A 10 -21.94 -20.49 -9.45
C TYR A 10 -22.22 -19.64 -8.20
N SER A 11 -22.00 -20.15 -7.00
CA SER A 11 -22.20 -19.38 -5.77
C SER A 11 -21.21 -18.23 -5.61
N LEU A 12 -19.98 -18.36 -6.11
CA LEU A 12 -19.01 -17.27 -6.14
C LEU A 12 -19.45 -16.17 -7.12
N ILE A 13 -19.99 -16.55 -8.28
CA ILE A 13 -20.52 -15.58 -9.26
C ILE A 13 -21.70 -14.83 -8.65
N TRP A 14 -22.66 -15.52 -8.04
CA TRP A 14 -23.83 -14.88 -7.43
C TRP A 14 -23.44 -13.97 -6.25
N LEU A 15 -22.49 -14.40 -5.41
CA LEU A 15 -21.99 -13.56 -4.32
C LEU A 15 -21.32 -12.28 -4.83
N SER A 16 -20.46 -12.39 -5.83
CA SER A 16 -19.81 -11.22 -6.43
C SER A 16 -20.80 -10.29 -7.13
N ALA A 17 -21.79 -10.85 -7.85
CA ALA A 17 -22.86 -10.07 -8.46
C ALA A 17 -23.72 -9.34 -7.41
N LEU A 18 -24.05 -10.00 -6.30
CA LEU A 18 -24.77 -9.39 -5.17
C LEU A 18 -23.99 -8.23 -4.56
N LEU A 19 -22.68 -8.41 -4.30
CA LEU A 19 -21.82 -7.36 -3.74
C LEU A 19 -21.69 -6.15 -4.70
N LEU A 20 -21.55 -6.40 -6.00
CA LEU A 20 -21.53 -5.34 -7.00
C LEU A 20 -22.87 -4.60 -7.06
N PHE A 21 -23.98 -5.31 -6.98
CA PHE A 21 -25.31 -4.69 -6.95
C PHE A 21 -25.54 -3.84 -5.71
N LEU A 22 -25.11 -4.31 -4.53
CA LEU A 22 -25.14 -3.53 -3.28
C LEU A 22 -24.26 -2.28 -3.36
N ALA A 23 -23.06 -2.40 -3.95
CA ALA A 23 -22.17 -1.26 -4.17
C ALA A 23 -22.81 -0.21 -5.11
N LEU A 24 -23.49 -0.67 -6.17
CA LEU A 24 -24.20 0.18 -7.11
C LEU A 24 -25.36 0.93 -6.45
N ILE A 25 -26.15 0.25 -5.61
CA ILE A 25 -27.17 0.89 -4.78
C ILE A 25 -26.53 1.95 -3.86
N GLY A 26 -25.40 1.62 -3.21
CA GLY A 26 -24.67 2.55 -2.33
C GLY A 26 -24.28 3.85 -3.03
N ILE A 27 -23.91 3.80 -4.31
CA ILE A 27 -23.57 5.00 -5.10
C ILE A 27 -24.76 5.95 -5.24
N PHE A 28 -25.99 5.45 -5.39
CA PHE A 28 -27.19 6.29 -5.47
C PHE A 28 -27.48 7.05 -4.16
N PHE A 29 -27.02 6.54 -3.02
CA PHE A 29 -27.18 7.23 -1.72
C PHE A 29 -26.04 8.20 -1.42
N LEU A 30 -24.91 8.12 -2.14
CA LEU A 30 -23.77 9.02 -1.99
C LEU A 30 -24.03 10.34 -2.73
N ARG A 31 -24.49 11.36 -2.01
CA ARG A 31 -24.46 12.75 -2.49
C ARG A 31 -23.07 13.32 -2.25
N VAL A 32 -22.23 13.29 -3.27
CA VAL A 32 -20.93 14.00 -3.27
C VAL A 32 -21.23 15.48 -3.48
N ASN A 33 -21.00 16.28 -2.44
CA ASN A 33 -21.10 17.73 -2.55
C ASN A 33 -19.80 18.23 -3.20
N GLU A 34 -19.78 18.32 -4.52
CA GLU A 34 -18.66 18.89 -5.27
C GLU A 34 -18.52 20.35 -4.89
N LYS A 35 -17.45 20.72 -4.19
CA LYS A 35 -17.08 22.14 -4.09
C LYS A 35 -16.78 22.62 -5.50
N PRO A 36 -17.36 23.75 -5.92
CA PRO A 36 -17.01 24.31 -7.23
C PRO A 36 -15.50 24.55 -7.27
N THR A 37 -14.82 23.73 -8.04
CA THR A 37 -13.43 24.02 -8.41
C THR A 37 -13.52 25.22 -9.33
N ASP A 38 -12.83 26.31 -9.01
CA ASP A 38 -12.77 27.50 -9.84
C ASP A 38 -12.50 27.09 -11.29
N SER A 39 -13.54 27.13 -12.10
CA SER A 39 -13.52 26.70 -13.52
C SER A 39 -12.65 27.61 -14.38
N SER A 40 -12.12 28.69 -13.83
CA SER A 40 -11.23 29.63 -14.52
C SER A 40 -9.83 29.07 -14.83
N ALA A 41 -9.40 27.97 -14.17
CA ALA A 41 -8.11 27.32 -14.42
C ALA A 41 -8.17 26.19 -15.47
N ILE A 42 -9.36 25.79 -15.94
CA ILE A 42 -9.54 24.63 -16.83
C ILE A 42 -9.59 25.03 -18.32
N THR A 43 -9.61 26.31 -18.64
CA THR A 43 -9.94 26.78 -20.02
C THR A 43 -8.73 26.92 -20.93
N GLU A 44 -7.53 26.63 -20.54
CA GLU A 44 -6.36 26.67 -21.43
C GLU A 44 -5.70 25.31 -21.63
N ASN A 45 -5.85 24.82 -22.86
CA ASN A 45 -4.99 23.80 -23.51
C ASN A 45 -5.44 22.34 -23.61
N HIS A 46 -6.70 22.07 -23.89
CA HIS A 46 -7.13 20.73 -24.34
C HIS A 46 -6.70 20.32 -25.76
N LYS A 47 -5.81 21.06 -26.43
CA LYS A 47 -5.52 20.87 -27.88
C LYS A 47 -4.19 20.18 -28.21
N LYS A 48 -3.39 19.73 -27.26
CA LYS A 48 -2.21 18.91 -27.56
C LYS A 48 -2.15 17.69 -26.66
N PHE A 49 -2.04 16.50 -27.26
CA PHE A 49 -1.69 15.27 -26.57
C PHE A 49 -0.28 15.47 -25.98
N ALA A 50 -0.24 15.85 -24.72
CA ALA A 50 1.02 15.99 -23.98
C ALA A 50 1.05 14.90 -22.93
N TRP A 51 2.10 14.10 -22.90
CA TRP A 51 2.33 13.06 -21.87
C TRP A 51 2.22 13.62 -20.46
N SER A 52 2.56 14.89 -20.26
CA SER A 52 2.43 15.60 -18.99
C SER A 52 0.99 15.69 -18.46
N ASN A 53 -0.04 15.51 -19.31
CA ASN A 53 -1.43 15.50 -18.87
C ASN A 53 -1.87 14.16 -18.29
N TYR A 54 -1.13 13.09 -18.58
CA TYR A 54 -1.46 11.72 -18.18
C TYR A 54 -0.55 11.17 -17.10
N PHE A 55 0.64 11.73 -16.93
CA PHE A 55 1.62 11.28 -15.94
C PHE A 55 2.11 12.44 -15.08
N GLU A 56 2.18 12.19 -13.76
CA GLU A 56 2.77 13.12 -12.82
C GLU A 56 4.25 12.82 -12.66
N LYS A 57 5.11 13.77 -13.07
CA LYS A 57 6.57 13.58 -13.04
C LYS A 57 7.09 13.44 -11.62
N GLU A 58 6.51 14.15 -10.67
CA GLU A 58 6.93 14.13 -9.27
C GLU A 58 6.56 12.81 -8.58
N ALA A 59 5.52 12.12 -9.07
CA ALA A 59 5.14 10.80 -8.57
C ALA A 59 5.96 9.65 -9.20
N LEU A 60 6.64 9.86 -10.33
CA LEU A 60 7.37 8.80 -11.05
C LEU A 60 8.38 8.04 -10.17
N PRO A 61 9.19 8.68 -9.31
CA PRO A 61 10.16 7.98 -8.51
C PRO A 61 9.53 6.93 -7.59
N ILE A 62 8.47 7.27 -6.86
CA ILE A 62 7.78 6.32 -5.99
C ILE A 62 6.92 5.33 -6.80
N SER A 63 6.40 5.74 -7.96
CA SER A 63 5.65 4.86 -8.87
C SER A 63 6.54 3.77 -9.47
N LEU A 64 7.80 4.06 -9.79
CA LEU A 64 8.77 3.05 -10.23
C LEU A 64 9.04 2.01 -9.14
N ILE A 65 9.11 2.44 -7.89
CA ILE A 65 9.22 1.55 -6.73
C ILE A 65 7.96 0.69 -6.62
N ALA A 66 6.77 1.27 -6.83
CA ALA A 66 5.50 0.55 -6.83
C ALA A 66 5.44 -0.51 -7.95
N PHE A 67 5.97 -0.22 -9.13
CA PHE A 67 6.11 -1.17 -10.24
C PHE A 67 6.97 -2.38 -9.83
N LEU A 68 8.16 -2.13 -9.26
CA LEU A 68 9.08 -3.20 -8.85
C LEU A 68 8.50 -4.07 -7.72
N ILE A 69 7.83 -3.45 -6.74
CA ILE A 69 7.10 -4.16 -5.68
C ILE A 69 5.96 -4.99 -6.27
N GLY A 70 5.23 -4.43 -7.24
CA GLY A 70 4.17 -5.13 -7.97
C GLY A 70 4.67 -6.41 -8.63
N ILE A 71 5.85 -6.36 -9.29
CA ILE A 71 6.50 -7.55 -9.85
C ILE A 71 6.77 -8.60 -8.77
N SER A 72 7.37 -8.21 -7.63
CA SER A 72 7.66 -9.15 -6.54
C SER A 72 6.37 -9.75 -5.95
N TYR A 73 5.32 -8.94 -5.76
CA TYR A 73 4.05 -9.38 -5.22
C TYR A 73 3.28 -10.31 -6.17
N SER A 74 3.45 -10.14 -7.47
CA SER A 74 2.83 -11.01 -8.47
C SER A 74 3.28 -12.47 -8.35
N SER A 75 4.47 -12.74 -7.76
CA SER A 75 4.91 -14.10 -7.44
C SER A 75 3.93 -14.82 -6.50
N ILE A 76 3.36 -14.10 -5.54
CA ILE A 76 2.37 -14.63 -4.61
C ILE A 76 1.03 -14.84 -5.32
N LEU A 77 0.54 -13.84 -6.06
CA LEU A 77 -0.75 -13.92 -6.73
C LEU A 77 -0.82 -15.05 -7.75
N SER A 78 0.27 -15.28 -8.49
CA SER A 78 0.24 -16.19 -9.65
C SER A 78 0.82 -17.57 -9.35
N PHE A 79 1.73 -17.70 -8.41
CA PHE A 79 2.45 -18.97 -8.21
C PHE A 79 2.21 -19.62 -6.85
N MET A 80 1.51 -18.97 -5.91
CA MET A 80 1.29 -19.50 -4.57
C MET A 80 0.55 -20.84 -4.59
N ASP A 81 -0.53 -20.96 -5.35
CA ASP A 81 -1.32 -22.20 -5.38
C ASP A 81 -0.52 -23.35 -5.98
N ALA A 82 0.19 -23.12 -7.09
CA ALA A 82 1.03 -24.12 -7.73
C ALA A 82 2.22 -24.53 -6.85
N TYR A 83 2.82 -23.56 -6.14
CA TYR A 83 3.88 -23.84 -5.17
C TYR A 83 3.38 -24.66 -3.99
N ALA A 84 2.25 -24.27 -3.41
CA ALA A 84 1.65 -24.97 -2.28
C ALA A 84 1.24 -26.42 -2.62
N LEU A 85 0.77 -26.66 -3.85
CA LEU A 85 0.55 -28.02 -4.37
C LEU A 85 1.86 -28.81 -4.43
N ASN A 86 2.94 -28.18 -4.93
CA ASN A 86 4.25 -28.83 -5.06
C ASN A 86 4.87 -29.23 -3.73
N ILE A 87 4.63 -28.45 -2.66
CA ILE A 87 5.14 -28.71 -1.30
C ILE A 87 4.10 -29.37 -0.37
N HIS A 88 2.96 -29.82 -0.91
CA HIS A 88 1.85 -30.47 -0.17
C HIS A 88 1.24 -29.62 0.96
N LEU A 89 1.19 -28.30 0.83
CA LEU A 89 0.66 -27.34 1.81
C LEU A 89 -0.58 -26.58 1.32
N SER A 90 -1.38 -27.16 0.41
CA SER A 90 -2.54 -26.50 -0.22
C SER A 90 -3.61 -26.07 0.79
N GLU A 91 -3.78 -26.78 1.90
CA GLU A 91 -4.73 -26.38 2.94
C GLU A 91 -4.31 -25.06 3.60
N ALA A 92 -3.03 -24.95 3.96
CA ALA A 92 -2.51 -23.72 4.55
C ALA A 92 -2.55 -22.54 3.56
N ALA A 93 -2.26 -22.78 2.28
CA ALA A 93 -2.35 -21.77 1.23
C ALA A 93 -3.77 -21.22 1.07
N SER A 94 -4.80 -22.04 1.31
CA SER A 94 -6.21 -21.60 1.29
C SER A 94 -6.51 -20.54 2.36
N PHE A 95 -5.80 -20.55 3.49
CA PHE A 95 -5.93 -19.57 4.57
C PHE A 95 -4.93 -18.41 4.44
N PHE A 96 -3.95 -18.50 3.56
CA PHE A 96 -2.90 -17.48 3.40
C PHE A 96 -3.49 -16.09 3.17
N PHE A 97 -4.38 -15.94 2.19
CA PHE A 97 -4.98 -14.64 1.87
C PHE A 97 -5.93 -14.15 2.95
N LEU A 98 -6.57 -15.04 3.72
CA LEU A 98 -7.38 -14.67 4.87
C LEU A 98 -6.51 -14.05 5.98
N VAL A 99 -5.42 -14.71 6.35
CA VAL A 99 -4.46 -14.21 7.36
C VAL A 99 -3.83 -12.90 6.89
N TYR A 100 -3.43 -12.82 5.61
CA TYR A 100 -2.96 -11.59 4.99
C TYR A 100 -3.98 -10.45 5.15
N ALA A 101 -5.24 -10.66 4.79
CA ALA A 101 -6.28 -9.63 4.85
C ALA A 101 -6.54 -9.17 6.29
N ILE A 102 -6.61 -10.09 7.26
CA ILE A 102 -6.75 -9.77 8.68
C ILE A 102 -5.56 -8.92 9.15
N THR A 103 -4.35 -9.31 8.77
CA THR A 103 -3.13 -8.57 9.13
C THR A 103 -3.16 -7.14 8.58
N VAL A 104 -3.52 -6.97 7.30
CA VAL A 104 -3.65 -5.63 6.68
C VAL A 104 -4.69 -4.80 7.42
N LEU A 105 -5.85 -5.38 7.75
CA LEU A 105 -6.91 -4.67 8.46
C LEU A 105 -6.46 -4.20 9.84
N LEU A 106 -5.82 -5.07 10.62
CA LEU A 106 -5.37 -4.78 11.98
C LEU A 106 -4.14 -3.84 12.01
N SER A 107 -3.28 -3.92 11.01
CA SER A 107 -2.07 -3.09 10.96
C SER A 107 -2.35 -1.63 10.57
N ARG A 108 -3.36 -1.35 9.75
CA ARG A 108 -3.65 0.00 9.21
C ARG A 108 -3.74 1.11 10.26
N PRO A 109 -4.51 0.96 11.36
CA PRO A 109 -4.60 2.03 12.36
C PRO A 109 -3.29 2.29 13.10
N ILE A 110 -2.44 1.27 13.24
CA ILE A 110 -1.14 1.37 13.90
C ILE A 110 -0.13 2.02 12.95
N THR A 111 0.02 1.48 11.76
CA THR A 111 0.97 1.97 10.75
C THR A 111 0.62 3.39 10.28
N GLY A 112 -0.67 3.75 10.20
CA GLY A 112 -1.11 5.09 9.88
C GLY A 112 -0.65 6.12 10.93
N ARG A 113 -0.83 5.83 12.22
CA ARG A 113 -0.35 6.70 13.31
C ARG A 113 1.17 6.85 13.32
N ILE A 114 1.88 5.76 13.01
CA ILE A 114 3.35 5.78 12.91
C ILE A 114 3.78 6.65 11.73
N PHE A 115 3.15 6.50 10.56
CA PHE A 115 3.43 7.31 9.39
C PHE A 115 3.23 8.80 9.64
N ASP A 116 2.10 9.17 10.26
CA ASP A 116 1.80 10.55 10.60
C ASP A 116 2.72 11.13 11.68
N GLY A 117 3.26 10.28 12.57
CA GLY A 117 4.09 10.70 13.70
C GLY A 117 5.59 10.74 13.41
N PHE A 118 6.11 9.75 12.69
CA PHE A 118 7.55 9.54 12.50
C PHE A 118 8.03 9.75 11.06
N GLY A 119 7.10 9.97 10.13
CA GLY A 119 7.40 10.27 8.72
C GLY A 119 7.63 9.03 7.84
N ASP A 120 7.91 9.30 6.57
CA ASP A 120 7.90 8.30 5.49
C ASP A 120 8.90 7.16 5.72
N ASN A 121 10.15 7.51 6.00
CA ASN A 121 11.24 6.55 6.12
C ASN A 121 11.03 5.54 7.24
N PHE A 122 10.43 5.98 8.37
CA PHE A 122 10.21 5.12 9.52
C PHE A 122 9.19 4.00 9.24
N VAL A 123 8.29 4.20 8.31
CA VAL A 123 7.31 3.18 7.89
C VAL A 123 7.80 2.41 6.67
N MET A 124 8.41 3.10 5.69
CA MET A 124 8.75 2.48 4.42
C MET A 124 9.87 1.43 4.53
N TYR A 125 10.94 1.67 5.34
CA TYR A 125 11.99 0.67 5.51
C TYR A 125 11.51 -0.62 6.17
N PRO A 126 10.78 -0.60 7.32
CA PRO A 126 10.17 -1.80 7.87
C PRO A 126 9.22 -2.50 6.89
N THR A 127 8.48 -1.74 6.09
CA THR A 127 7.56 -2.27 5.06
C THR A 127 8.31 -3.15 4.05
N TYR A 128 9.43 -2.67 3.49
CA TYR A 128 10.26 -3.46 2.57
C TYR A 128 10.88 -4.67 3.25
N LEU A 129 11.36 -4.50 4.48
CA LEU A 129 11.97 -5.59 5.24
C LEU A 129 10.95 -6.69 5.55
N PHE A 130 9.74 -6.34 6.02
CA PHE A 130 8.69 -7.31 6.28
C PHE A 130 8.25 -8.01 5.00
N PHE A 131 8.15 -7.29 3.89
CA PHE A 131 7.82 -7.89 2.61
C PHE A 131 8.89 -8.90 2.15
N ALA A 132 10.16 -8.54 2.24
CA ALA A 132 11.27 -9.44 1.91
C ALA A 132 11.31 -10.67 2.84
N LEU A 133 11.11 -10.48 4.15
CA LEU A 133 11.03 -11.59 5.12
C LEU A 133 9.85 -12.53 4.83
N GLY A 134 8.70 -11.98 4.47
CA GLY A 134 7.54 -12.78 4.07
C GLY A 134 7.83 -13.65 2.85
N LEU A 135 8.42 -13.07 1.79
CA LEU A 135 8.83 -13.81 0.60
C LEU A 135 9.89 -14.89 0.89
N LEU A 136 10.86 -14.57 1.76
CA LEU A 136 11.87 -15.52 2.22
C LEU A 136 11.23 -16.69 2.96
N LEU A 137 10.29 -16.42 3.87
CA LEU A 137 9.57 -17.45 4.63
C LEU A 137 8.71 -18.34 3.72
N ILE A 138 8.10 -17.78 2.65
CA ILE A 138 7.41 -18.60 1.63
C ILE A 138 8.41 -19.55 0.98
N GLY A 139 9.56 -19.05 0.53
CA GLY A 139 10.60 -19.89 -0.09
C GLY A 139 11.14 -20.98 0.85
N LEU A 140 11.20 -20.72 2.17
CA LEU A 140 11.65 -21.68 3.19
C LEU A 140 10.54 -22.60 3.70
N ALA A 141 9.27 -22.40 3.28
CA ALA A 141 8.13 -23.09 3.87
C ALA A 141 8.24 -24.62 3.78
N GLN A 142 8.15 -25.27 4.96
CA GLN A 142 8.10 -26.71 5.14
C GLN A 142 6.86 -27.15 5.95
N SER A 143 6.12 -26.19 6.50
CA SER A 143 4.91 -26.41 7.28
C SER A 143 3.86 -25.36 7.01
N GLY A 144 2.58 -25.70 7.20
CA GLY A 144 1.47 -24.77 7.01
C GLY A 144 1.57 -23.52 7.88
N TRP A 145 2.03 -23.66 9.12
CA TRP A 145 2.23 -22.54 10.03
C TRP A 145 3.25 -21.52 9.51
N MET A 146 4.29 -22.00 8.84
CA MET A 146 5.30 -21.13 8.26
C MET A 146 4.73 -20.29 7.11
N LEU A 147 3.84 -20.86 6.28
CA LEU A 147 3.09 -20.12 5.27
C LEU A 147 2.17 -19.07 5.90
N LEU A 148 1.46 -19.38 6.99
CA LEU A 148 0.58 -18.41 7.65
C LEU A 148 1.36 -17.29 8.33
N ILE A 149 2.53 -17.58 8.92
CA ILE A 149 3.44 -16.54 9.43
C ILE A 149 3.95 -15.66 8.29
N ALA A 150 4.31 -16.26 7.16
CA ALA A 150 4.70 -15.51 5.97
C ALA A 150 3.58 -14.55 5.50
N ALA A 151 2.31 -14.97 5.56
CA ALA A 151 1.16 -14.12 5.23
C ALA A 151 1.07 -12.89 6.13
N ILE A 152 1.40 -13.01 7.43
CA ILE A 152 1.47 -11.86 8.35
C ILE A 152 2.55 -10.89 7.89
N PHE A 153 3.76 -11.38 7.59
CA PHE A 153 4.85 -10.51 7.12
C PHE A 153 4.53 -9.84 5.78
N ILE A 154 3.90 -10.55 4.84
CA ILE A 154 3.43 -9.98 3.57
C ILE A 154 2.35 -8.91 3.81
N GLY A 155 1.42 -9.14 4.75
CA GLY A 155 0.39 -8.18 5.12
C GLY A 155 0.97 -6.89 5.72
N LEU A 156 1.93 -7.01 6.63
CA LEU A 156 2.66 -5.87 7.21
C LEU A 156 3.52 -5.14 6.16
N GLY A 157 4.11 -5.88 5.23
CA GLY A 157 4.92 -5.34 4.14
C GLY A 157 4.06 -4.75 3.03
N TYR A 158 3.66 -5.57 2.06
CA TYR A 158 2.93 -5.12 0.88
C TYR A 158 1.61 -4.40 1.21
N GLY A 159 0.87 -4.89 2.22
CA GLY A 159 -0.40 -4.28 2.64
C GLY A 159 -0.24 -2.84 3.15
N SER A 160 0.90 -2.50 3.76
CA SER A 160 1.23 -1.15 4.21
C SER A 160 1.82 -0.29 3.10
N PHE A 161 2.54 -0.89 2.13
CA PHE A 161 3.19 -0.14 1.06
C PHE A 161 2.21 0.69 0.22
N SER A 162 1.10 0.09 -0.22
CA SER A 162 0.17 0.71 -1.16
C SER A 162 -0.40 2.06 -0.64
N PRO A 163 -0.98 2.17 0.57
CA PRO A 163 -1.51 3.44 1.06
C PRO A 163 -0.43 4.48 1.35
N PHE A 164 0.74 4.08 1.85
CA PHE A 164 1.81 5.03 2.17
C PHE A 164 2.57 5.48 0.93
N GLY A 165 2.81 4.58 -0.03
CA GLY A 165 3.37 4.96 -1.33
C GLY A 165 2.49 5.97 -2.07
N GLN A 166 1.16 5.78 -2.04
CA GLN A 166 0.21 6.74 -2.58
C GLN A 166 0.27 8.08 -1.82
N ALA A 167 0.32 8.06 -0.49
CA ALA A 167 0.42 9.27 0.32
C ALA A 167 1.69 10.07 0.01
N ILE A 168 2.83 9.40 -0.18
CA ILE A 168 4.10 10.01 -0.60
C ILE A 168 3.96 10.63 -2.00
N ALA A 169 3.35 9.91 -2.97
CA ALA A 169 3.11 10.42 -4.32
C ALA A 169 2.29 11.70 -4.29
N ILE A 170 1.19 11.72 -3.53
CA ILE A 170 0.26 12.84 -3.41
C ILE A 170 0.92 14.06 -2.74
N ARG A 171 1.75 13.85 -1.71
CA ARG A 171 2.37 14.94 -0.94
C ARG A 171 3.24 15.85 -1.81
N ASN A 172 3.88 15.29 -2.82
CA ASN A 172 4.78 16.03 -3.72
C ASN A 172 4.04 16.63 -4.93
N SER A 173 2.75 16.42 -5.05
CA SER A 173 1.96 16.84 -6.21
C SER A 173 1.08 18.03 -5.93
N GLU A 174 0.81 18.83 -6.95
CA GLU A 174 -0.08 19.99 -6.85
C GLU A 174 -1.53 19.53 -6.62
N ALA A 175 -2.28 20.29 -5.82
CA ALA A 175 -3.65 19.93 -5.41
C ALA A 175 -4.61 19.67 -6.57
N HIS A 176 -4.45 20.37 -7.71
CA HIS A 176 -5.29 20.17 -8.89
C HIS A 176 -4.91 18.92 -9.73
N ARG A 177 -3.77 18.27 -9.44
CA ARG A 177 -3.26 17.10 -10.16
C ARG A 177 -3.35 15.77 -9.38
N LEU A 178 -4.01 15.77 -8.22
CA LEU A 178 -4.12 14.59 -7.35
C LEU A 178 -4.68 13.34 -8.06
N GLY A 179 -5.63 13.53 -8.98
CA GLY A 179 -6.18 12.43 -9.78
C GLY A 179 -5.13 11.80 -10.71
N VAL A 180 -4.35 12.64 -11.42
CA VAL A 180 -3.27 12.18 -12.31
C VAL A 180 -2.16 11.50 -11.52
N THR A 181 -1.80 12.06 -10.36
CA THR A 181 -0.82 11.48 -9.44
C THR A 181 -1.22 10.08 -8.99
N THR A 182 -2.45 9.95 -8.49
CA THR A 182 -3.00 8.67 -8.04
C THR A 182 -3.04 7.65 -9.18
N SER A 183 -3.48 8.07 -10.37
CA SER A 183 -3.52 7.21 -11.56
C SER A 183 -2.11 6.79 -12.00
N THR A 184 -1.13 7.68 -11.92
CA THR A 184 0.28 7.35 -12.22
C THR A 184 0.80 6.30 -11.24
N PHE A 185 0.61 6.49 -9.93
CA PHE A 185 1.09 5.56 -8.91
C PHE A 185 0.48 4.16 -9.06
N PHE A 186 -0.86 4.07 -9.10
CA PHE A 186 -1.54 2.79 -9.23
C PHE A 186 -1.33 2.16 -10.61
N GLY A 187 -1.29 2.96 -11.69
CA GLY A 187 -0.99 2.46 -13.02
C GLY A 187 0.35 1.73 -13.09
N PHE A 188 1.41 2.29 -12.50
CA PHE A 188 2.71 1.63 -12.40
C PHE A 188 2.67 0.39 -11.51
N MET A 189 1.98 0.45 -10.38
CA MET A 189 1.83 -0.71 -9.48
C MET A 189 1.10 -1.86 -10.18
N ASP A 190 -0.01 -1.57 -10.86
CA ASP A 190 -0.80 -2.57 -11.59
C ASP A 190 -0.05 -3.12 -12.81
N MET A 191 0.72 -2.28 -13.51
CA MET A 191 1.65 -2.75 -14.55
C MET A 191 2.68 -3.74 -13.98
N GLY A 192 3.24 -3.47 -12.79
CA GLY A 192 4.14 -4.39 -12.10
C GLY A 192 3.48 -5.74 -11.80
N VAL A 193 2.27 -5.71 -11.27
CA VAL A 193 1.47 -6.92 -10.98
C VAL A 193 1.09 -7.65 -12.26
N GLY A 194 0.73 -6.93 -13.32
CA GLY A 194 0.30 -7.52 -14.60
C GLY A 194 1.45 -8.12 -15.41
N PHE A 195 2.59 -7.44 -15.50
CA PHE A 195 3.78 -7.95 -16.22
C PHE A 195 4.61 -8.91 -15.38
N GLY A 196 4.50 -8.86 -14.05
CA GLY A 196 5.27 -9.68 -13.14
C GLY A 196 5.17 -11.18 -13.41
N PRO A 197 3.98 -11.78 -13.59
CA PRO A 197 3.83 -13.20 -13.88
C PRO A 197 4.53 -13.62 -15.18
N PHE A 198 4.54 -12.76 -16.19
CA PHE A 198 5.24 -13.01 -17.44
C PHE A 198 6.76 -13.00 -17.21
N ILE A 199 7.28 -11.97 -16.54
CA ILE A 199 8.72 -11.86 -16.24
C ILE A 199 9.17 -13.04 -15.37
N LEU A 200 8.50 -13.28 -14.25
CA LEU A 200 8.86 -14.34 -13.31
C LEU A 200 8.64 -15.73 -13.91
N GLY A 201 7.62 -15.89 -14.74
CA GLY A 201 7.31 -17.15 -15.45
C GLY A 201 8.41 -17.56 -16.43
N MET A 202 9.11 -16.62 -17.04
CA MET A 202 10.28 -16.92 -17.90
C MET A 202 11.43 -17.56 -17.10
N PHE A 203 11.62 -17.17 -15.84
CA PHE A 203 12.65 -17.71 -14.96
C PHE A 203 12.23 -18.96 -14.21
N MET A 204 10.92 -19.22 -14.10
CA MET A 204 10.37 -20.32 -13.33
C MET A 204 10.92 -21.71 -13.76
N PRO A 205 11.07 -22.06 -15.07
CA PRO A 205 11.61 -23.36 -15.48
C PRO A 205 13.07 -23.56 -15.05
N LEU A 206 13.84 -22.45 -14.92
CA LEU A 206 15.25 -22.48 -14.53
C LEU A 206 15.45 -22.52 -13.01
N LEU A 207 14.64 -21.71 -12.28
CA LEU A 207 14.81 -21.51 -10.85
C LEU A 207 13.97 -22.49 -10.02
N GLY A 208 12.80 -22.89 -10.51
CA GLY A 208 11.77 -23.55 -9.72
C GLY A 208 11.07 -22.59 -8.75
N TYR A 209 9.96 -23.02 -8.17
CA TYR A 209 9.13 -22.17 -7.30
C TYR A 209 9.87 -21.61 -6.09
N ARG A 210 10.64 -22.45 -5.39
CA ARG A 210 11.35 -22.05 -4.16
C ARG A 210 12.35 -20.92 -4.41
N ASN A 211 13.20 -21.08 -5.42
CA ASN A 211 14.22 -20.08 -5.75
C ASN A 211 13.60 -18.81 -6.35
N LEU A 212 12.41 -18.92 -6.98
CA LEU A 212 11.66 -17.77 -7.45
C LEU A 212 11.26 -16.86 -6.30
N TYR A 213 10.79 -17.41 -5.15
CA TYR A 213 10.51 -16.64 -3.95
C TYR A 213 11.76 -16.04 -3.32
N PHE A 214 12.89 -16.74 -3.33
CA PHE A 214 14.17 -16.17 -2.88
C PHE A 214 14.61 -15.02 -3.78
N ALA A 215 14.50 -15.16 -5.10
CA ALA A 215 14.80 -14.08 -6.04
C ALA A 215 13.86 -12.86 -5.82
N SER A 216 12.58 -13.09 -5.58
CA SER A 216 11.62 -12.03 -5.26
C SER A 216 11.92 -11.36 -3.91
N ALA A 217 12.41 -12.11 -2.91
CA ALA A 217 12.86 -11.54 -1.63
C ALA A 217 14.10 -10.66 -1.80
N ILE A 218 15.08 -11.10 -2.60
CA ILE A 218 16.27 -10.31 -2.95
C ILE A 218 15.83 -9.03 -3.68
N LEU A 219 14.91 -9.13 -4.64
CA LEU A 219 14.37 -7.97 -5.35
C LEU A 219 13.71 -6.99 -4.36
N ALA A 220 12.93 -7.47 -3.38
CA ALA A 220 12.33 -6.63 -2.35
C ALA A 220 13.37 -5.89 -1.49
N LEU A 221 14.50 -6.51 -1.17
CA LEU A 221 15.62 -5.85 -0.48
C LEU A 221 16.31 -4.82 -1.38
N LEU A 222 16.51 -5.13 -2.66
CA LEU A 222 17.05 -4.17 -3.63
C LEU A 222 16.14 -2.96 -3.80
N ILE A 223 14.82 -3.15 -3.75
CA ILE A 223 13.85 -2.06 -3.78
C ILE A 223 14.02 -1.14 -2.57
N ALA A 224 14.31 -1.66 -1.37
CA ALA A 224 14.62 -0.83 -0.19
C ALA A 224 15.86 0.05 -0.42
N VAL A 225 16.87 -0.49 -1.09
CA VAL A 225 18.08 0.27 -1.47
C VAL A 225 17.75 1.33 -2.52
N ILE A 226 17.00 0.97 -3.55
CA ILE A 226 16.55 1.93 -4.58
C ILE A 226 15.73 3.05 -3.94
N TYR A 227 14.80 2.71 -3.04
CA TYR A 227 14.02 3.69 -2.29
C TYR A 227 14.92 4.67 -1.53
N HIS A 228 15.98 4.17 -0.87
CA HIS A 228 16.93 5.02 -0.16
C HIS A 228 17.54 6.09 -1.07
N PHE A 229 17.98 5.71 -2.27
CA PHE A 229 18.62 6.65 -3.20
C PHE A 229 17.63 7.59 -3.89
N VAL A 230 16.42 7.11 -4.18
CA VAL A 230 15.42 7.84 -4.95
C VAL A 230 14.63 8.82 -4.07
N HIS A 231 14.24 8.39 -2.87
CA HIS A 231 13.38 9.17 -1.98
C HIS A 231 13.97 9.30 -0.57
N GLY A 232 14.41 8.20 0.03
CA GLY A 232 14.73 8.12 1.45
C GLY A 232 15.79 9.14 1.94
N ARG A 233 16.82 9.41 1.14
CA ARG A 233 17.87 10.39 1.49
C ARG A 233 17.44 11.85 1.34
N HIS A 234 16.38 12.11 0.57
CA HIS A 234 15.87 13.46 0.31
C HIS A 234 14.77 13.86 1.30
N VAL A 235 14.19 12.89 1.99
CA VAL A 235 13.30 13.16 3.11
C VAL A 235 14.16 13.82 4.19
N LYS A 236 14.11 15.17 4.28
CA LYS A 236 14.58 15.87 5.47
C LYS A 236 13.84 15.19 6.62
N THR A 237 14.61 14.71 7.59
CA THR A 237 14.08 14.39 8.92
C THR A 237 13.67 15.71 9.52
N GLU A 238 12.63 16.31 8.99
CA GLU A 238 11.95 17.41 9.63
C GLU A 238 11.54 16.84 10.96
N ASN A 239 12.02 17.47 12.00
CA ASN A 239 11.74 17.12 13.38
C ASN A 239 10.24 17.31 13.64
N LEU A 240 9.39 16.50 12.96
CA LEU A 240 7.95 16.42 13.18
C LEU A 240 7.65 16.14 14.65
N PHE A 241 8.59 15.49 15.35
CA PHE A 241 8.51 15.27 16.79
C PHE A 241 8.74 16.56 17.57
N THR A 242 9.70 17.40 17.18
CA THR A 242 9.96 18.71 17.80
C THR A 242 8.87 19.71 17.48
N ASP A 243 8.32 19.70 16.28
CA ASP A 243 7.22 20.60 15.90
C ASP A 243 5.91 20.21 16.61
N ARG A 244 5.58 18.93 16.71
CA ARG A 244 4.41 18.49 17.51
C ARG A 244 4.60 18.73 19.00
N LEU A 245 5.79 18.56 19.53
CA LEU A 245 6.08 18.95 20.94
C LEU A 245 5.96 20.46 21.13
N SER A 246 6.38 21.27 20.17
CA SER A 246 6.23 22.73 20.23
C SER A 246 4.76 23.17 20.12
N VAL A 247 3.99 22.55 19.23
CA VAL A 247 2.54 22.80 19.08
C VAL A 247 1.76 22.34 20.33
N ASN A 248 2.10 21.15 20.86
CA ASN A 248 1.47 20.67 22.09
C ASN A 248 1.85 21.52 23.31
N LYS A 249 3.08 22.01 23.39
CA LYS A 249 3.53 22.95 24.42
C LYS A 249 2.86 24.32 24.30
N LYS A 250 2.64 24.82 23.06
CA LYS A 250 1.84 26.03 22.83
C LYS A 250 0.37 25.85 23.21
N ALA A 251 -0.23 24.69 22.86
CA ALA A 251 -1.62 24.38 23.25
C ALA A 251 -1.79 24.26 24.78
N VAL A 252 -0.84 23.60 25.46
CA VAL A 252 -0.85 23.52 26.93
C VAL A 252 -0.66 24.91 27.56
N ASN A 253 0.23 25.74 27.05
CA ASN A 253 0.43 27.10 27.54
C ASN A 253 -0.78 28.00 27.29
N LEU A 254 -1.49 27.85 26.16
CA LEU A 254 -2.73 28.55 25.88
C LEU A 254 -3.86 28.11 26.84
N LEU A 255 -3.98 26.81 27.12
CA LEU A 255 -4.94 26.26 28.06
C LEU A 255 -4.66 26.72 29.50
N THR A 256 -3.39 26.71 29.91
CA THR A 256 -3.01 27.24 31.24
C THR A 256 -3.24 28.75 31.33
N ALA A 257 -2.91 29.53 30.31
CA ALA A 257 -3.19 30.96 30.28
C ALA A 257 -4.71 31.23 30.35
N PHE A 258 -5.52 30.47 29.58
CA PHE A 258 -6.98 30.59 29.59
C PHE A 258 -7.59 30.22 30.97
N LEU A 259 -7.08 29.16 31.61
CA LEU A 259 -7.53 28.78 32.96
C LEU A 259 -7.14 29.82 34.02
N PHE A 260 -5.89 30.36 33.96
CA PHE A 260 -5.50 31.41 34.89
C PHE A 260 -6.29 32.69 34.71
N THR A 261 -6.60 33.10 33.47
CA THR A 261 -7.41 34.30 33.20
C THR A 261 -8.84 34.14 33.72
N ASN A 262 -9.46 32.95 33.54
CA ASN A 262 -10.81 32.70 34.04
C ASN A 262 -10.87 32.55 35.57
N ILE A 263 -9.84 31.99 36.20
CA ILE A 263 -9.78 31.91 37.69
C ILE A 263 -9.61 33.31 38.29
N PHE A 264 -8.85 34.21 37.63
CA PHE A 264 -8.67 35.59 38.12
C PHE A 264 -9.91 36.45 37.95
N ILE A 265 -10.77 36.16 36.94
CA ILE A 265 -12.05 36.88 36.74
C ILE A 265 -13.12 36.43 37.76
N ILE A 266 -13.04 35.17 38.26
CA ILE A 266 -14.02 34.64 39.25
C ILE A 266 -13.64 35.03 40.70
N SER A 267 -12.39 35.48 40.92
CA SER A 267 -11.85 35.83 42.23
C SER A 267 -11.97 37.33 42.57
N ASN A 268 -12.45 38.16 41.66
CA ASN A 268 -12.81 39.56 41.87
C ASN A 268 -14.30 39.75 41.65
#